data_336f85ff2e32aa6b7ee4d6be35466304
#
_entry.id   336f85ff2e32aa6b7ee4d6be35466304
#
_cell.length_a   1.000
_cell.length_b   1.000
_cell.length_c   1.000
_cell.angle_alpha   90.00
_cell.angle_beta   90.00
_cell.angle_gamma   90.00
#
_symmetry.space_group_name_H-M   'P 1'
#
loop_
_entity.id
_entity.type
_entity.pdbx_description
1 polymer ?
#
loop_
_entity_poly.entity_id
_entity_poly.type
_entity_poly.pdbx_seq_one_letter_code
_entity_poly.pdbx_strand_id
1 'polypeptide(L)'
;MFIHSVLFEIETKEIKSYLKDCRMWAGYAGKAKGFIRYLTVKRADYKNQYASIYEWKTQPDHTRFMKKYHDWLVGKSKAKVKVLGYYNLTSIQQIG
;
A
#
# COMPACT_ATOMS: atom_id res chain seq x y z
N MET A 1 11.19 10.22 6.31
CA MET A 1 9.97 9.48 6.02
C MET A 1 10.28 8.34 5.06
N PHE A 2 9.67 7.21 5.28
CA PHE A 2 9.81 6.04 4.43
C PHE A 2 8.48 5.78 3.72
N ILE A 3 8.53 5.53 2.41
CA ILE A 3 7.33 5.29 1.59
C ILE A 3 7.41 3.89 0.98
N HIS A 4 6.38 3.09 1.21
CA HIS A 4 6.23 1.78 0.57
C HIS A 4 5.10 1.89 -0.45
N SER A 5 5.41 1.65 -1.72
CA SER A 5 4.42 1.72 -2.80
C SER A 5 4.38 0.39 -3.54
N VAL A 6 3.17 -0.08 -3.81
CA VAL A 6 2.95 -1.28 -4.62
C VAL A 6 2.12 -0.89 -5.83
N LEU A 7 2.66 -1.12 -7.02
CA LEU A 7 1.95 -0.87 -8.27
C LEU A 7 1.28 -2.15 -8.75
N PHE A 8 -0.02 -2.05 -9.05
CA PHE A 8 -0.84 -3.17 -9.49
C PHE A 8 -1.47 -2.91 -10.84
N GLU A 9 -1.70 -3.97 -11.60
CA GLU A 9 -2.67 -3.98 -12.68
C GLU A 9 -3.93 -4.70 -12.18
N ILE A 10 -5.09 -4.02 -12.30
CA ILE A 10 -6.34 -4.53 -11.71
C ILE A 10 -7.46 -4.37 -12.72
N GLU A 11 -8.15 -5.47 -13.06
CA GLU A 11 -9.31 -5.43 -13.93
C GLU A 11 -10.44 -4.63 -13.28
N THR A 12 -11.25 -3.97 -14.09
CA THR A 12 -12.36 -3.13 -13.61
C THR A 12 -13.26 -3.85 -12.64
N LYS A 13 -13.57 -5.13 -12.91
CA LYS A 13 -14.45 -5.92 -12.04
C LYS A 13 -13.88 -6.17 -10.64
N GLU A 14 -12.55 -6.03 -10.47
CA GLU A 14 -11.87 -6.26 -9.20
C GLU A 14 -11.65 -5.00 -8.37
N ILE A 15 -11.93 -3.82 -8.92
CA ILE A 15 -11.62 -2.54 -8.26
C ILE A 15 -12.35 -2.40 -6.92
N LYS A 16 -13.62 -2.77 -6.88
CA LYS A 16 -14.42 -2.66 -5.64
C LYS A 16 -13.83 -3.53 -4.53
N SER A 17 -13.45 -4.77 -4.85
CA SER A 17 -12.80 -5.67 -3.90
C SER A 17 -11.44 -5.14 -3.47
N TYR A 18 -10.65 -4.60 -4.42
CA TYR A 18 -9.35 -4.01 -4.13
C TYR A 18 -9.48 -2.83 -3.15
N LEU A 19 -10.42 -1.93 -3.37
CA LEU A 19 -10.62 -0.79 -2.47
C LEU A 19 -11.04 -1.24 -1.07
N LYS A 20 -11.82 -2.30 -0.98
CA LYS A 20 -12.19 -2.89 0.31
C LYS A 20 -10.97 -3.50 1.02
N ASP A 21 -10.12 -4.23 0.28
CA ASP A 21 -8.88 -4.77 0.81
C ASP A 21 -7.96 -3.64 1.31
N CYS A 22 -7.86 -2.54 0.55
CA CYS A 22 -7.06 -1.38 0.93
C CYS A 22 -7.50 -0.80 2.28
N ARG A 23 -8.81 -0.70 2.51
CA ARG A 23 -9.35 -0.21 3.80
C ARG A 23 -8.96 -1.15 4.94
N MET A 24 -8.97 -2.45 4.71
CA MET A 24 -8.54 -3.43 5.70
C MET A 24 -7.06 -3.27 6.04
N TRP A 25 -6.20 -3.23 5.02
CA TRP A 25 -4.76 -3.04 5.23
C TRP A 25 -4.45 -1.72 5.96
N ALA A 26 -5.06 -0.63 5.50
CA ALA A 26 -4.86 0.69 6.11
C ALA A 26 -5.34 0.72 7.56
N GLY A 27 -6.42 0.02 7.87
CA GLY A 27 -6.93 -0.08 9.24
C GLY A 27 -5.93 -0.73 10.19
N TYR A 28 -5.27 -1.79 9.76
CA TYR A 28 -4.24 -2.45 10.57
C TYR A 28 -2.97 -1.59 10.64
N ALA A 29 -2.55 -1.02 9.52
CA ALA A 29 -1.39 -0.14 9.49
C ALA A 29 -1.58 1.07 10.42
N GLY A 30 -2.79 1.63 10.46
CA GLY A 30 -3.12 2.78 11.29
C GLY A 30 -2.93 2.56 12.79
N LYS A 31 -2.94 1.31 13.24
CA LYS A 31 -2.70 0.95 14.64
C LYS A 31 -1.23 0.68 14.92
N ALA A 32 -0.39 0.66 13.90
CA ALA A 32 1.02 0.31 14.05
C ALA A 32 1.86 1.55 14.34
N LYS A 33 2.91 1.35 15.13
CA LYS A 33 3.85 2.43 15.46
C LYS A 33 4.50 2.99 14.19
N GLY A 34 4.52 4.31 14.09
CA GLY A 34 5.23 5.00 13.02
C GLY A 34 4.43 5.17 11.73
N PHE A 35 3.21 4.67 11.66
CA PHE A 35 2.36 4.87 10.49
C PHE A 35 1.96 6.35 10.37
N ILE A 36 2.06 6.91 9.16
CA ILE A 36 1.67 8.30 8.88
C ILE A 36 0.35 8.35 8.14
N ARG A 37 0.30 7.76 6.94
CA ARG A 37 -0.94 7.71 6.16
C ARG A 37 -0.88 6.68 5.04
N TYR A 38 -2.04 6.39 4.48
CA TYR A 38 -2.23 5.50 3.34
C TYR A 38 -2.99 6.23 2.23
N LEU A 39 -2.60 5.97 0.98
CA LEU A 39 -3.29 6.47 -0.21
C LEU A 39 -3.48 5.34 -1.20
N THR A 40 -4.67 5.27 -1.81
CA THR A 40 -4.88 4.51 -3.04
C THR A 40 -4.92 5.51 -4.17
N VAL A 41 -4.09 5.32 -5.19
CA VAL A 41 -4.03 6.20 -6.35
C VAL A 41 -4.17 5.40 -7.64
N LYS A 42 -4.64 6.07 -8.69
CA LYS A 42 -4.73 5.50 -10.02
C LYS A 42 -3.73 6.20 -10.92
N ARG A 43 -3.03 5.45 -11.77
CA ARG A 43 -2.17 6.06 -12.79
C ARG A 43 -3.05 6.83 -13.78
N ALA A 44 -2.70 8.10 -14.03
CA ALA A 44 -3.44 8.94 -14.95
C ALA A 44 -3.14 8.60 -16.41
N ASP A 45 -1.96 8.03 -16.68
CA ASP A 45 -1.43 7.76 -18.02
C ASP A 45 -1.60 6.31 -18.47
N TYR A 46 -2.11 5.44 -17.63
CA TYR A 46 -2.35 4.03 -17.94
C TYR A 46 -3.71 3.59 -17.46
N LYS A 47 -4.36 2.77 -18.28
CA LYS A 47 -5.61 2.12 -17.93
C LYS A 47 -5.32 0.96 -16.97
N ASN A 48 -6.18 0.77 -15.97
CA ASN A 48 -6.16 -0.38 -15.04
C ASN A 48 -4.92 -0.50 -14.15
N GLN A 49 -4.15 0.59 -13.98
CA GLN A 49 -3.02 0.56 -13.06
C GLN A 49 -3.28 1.45 -11.84
N TYR A 50 -3.06 0.88 -10.67
CA TYR A 50 -3.35 1.49 -9.38
C TYR A 50 -2.17 1.26 -8.43
N ALA A 51 -2.01 2.15 -7.47
CA ALA A 51 -0.97 1.96 -6.46
C ALA A 51 -1.52 2.11 -5.06
N SER A 52 -1.02 1.28 -4.16
CA SER A 52 -1.21 1.41 -2.72
C SER A 52 0.05 2.05 -2.14
N ILE A 53 -0.09 3.19 -1.47
CA ILE A 53 1.03 3.97 -0.97
C ILE A 53 0.91 4.11 0.54
N TYR A 54 1.94 3.62 1.26
CA TYR A 54 2.02 3.69 2.72
C TYR A 54 3.16 4.61 3.11
N GLU A 55 2.90 5.56 3.99
CA GLU A 55 3.92 6.47 4.52
C GLU A 55 4.17 6.14 5.98
N TRP A 56 5.45 5.97 6.31
CA TRP A 56 5.93 5.60 7.64
C TRP A 56 6.98 6.59 8.12
N LYS A 57 7.08 6.79 9.43
CA LYS A 57 8.14 7.63 10.00
C LYS A 57 9.52 7.07 9.66
N THR A 58 9.68 5.75 9.78
CA THR A 58 10.96 5.07 9.52
C THR A 58 10.75 3.75 8.80
N GLN A 59 11.80 3.27 8.14
CA GLN A 59 11.79 1.95 7.51
C GLN A 59 11.60 0.81 8.54
N PRO A 60 12.25 0.82 9.72
CA PRO A 60 11.99 -0.21 10.72
C PRO A 60 10.53 -0.32 11.16
N ASP A 61 9.80 0.78 11.21
CA ASP A 61 8.36 0.75 11.52
C ASP A 61 7.59 -0.05 10.47
N HIS A 62 7.88 0.20 9.19
CA HIS A 62 7.30 -0.56 8.08
C HIS A 62 7.68 -2.04 8.16
N THR A 63 8.96 -2.34 8.35
CA THR A 63 9.45 -3.71 8.42
C THR A 63 8.77 -4.49 9.53
N ARG A 64 8.59 -3.86 10.70
CA ARG A 64 7.91 -4.47 11.84
C ARG A 64 6.45 -4.79 11.53
N PHE A 65 5.76 -3.86 10.89
CA PHE A 65 4.37 -4.08 10.46
C PHE A 65 4.27 -5.23 9.47
N MET A 66 5.12 -5.25 8.46
CA MET A 66 5.11 -6.30 7.44
C MET A 66 5.41 -7.67 8.04
N LYS A 67 6.39 -7.75 8.94
CA LYS A 67 6.73 -9.00 9.61
C LYS A 67 5.57 -9.56 10.42
N LYS A 68 4.79 -8.68 11.06
CA LYS A 68 3.66 -9.09 11.90
C LYS A 68 2.41 -9.43 11.11
N TYR A 69 2.10 -8.69 10.04
CA TYR A 69 0.78 -8.74 9.42
C TYR A 69 0.75 -9.16 7.95
N HIS A 70 1.88 -9.09 7.23
CA HIS A 70 1.86 -9.25 5.76
C HIS A 70 1.14 -10.53 5.31
N ASP A 71 1.60 -11.68 5.76
CA ASP A 71 1.05 -12.95 5.28
C ASP A 71 -0.41 -13.13 5.68
N TRP A 72 -0.74 -12.68 6.88
CA TRP A 72 -2.12 -12.77 7.37
C TRP A 72 -3.06 -11.88 6.57
N LEU A 73 -2.66 -10.65 6.26
CA LEU A 73 -3.46 -9.72 5.46
C LEU A 73 -3.56 -10.18 4.01
N VAL A 74 -2.49 -10.72 3.44
CA VAL A 74 -2.54 -11.32 2.10
C VAL A 74 -3.58 -12.44 2.06
N GLY A 75 -3.59 -13.29 3.08
CA GLY A 75 -4.55 -14.38 3.17
C GLY A 75 -6.00 -13.93 3.30
N LYS A 76 -6.24 -12.72 3.81
CA LYS A 76 -7.59 -12.15 3.95
C LYS A 76 -8.01 -11.27 2.77
N SER A 77 -7.09 -10.92 1.91
CA SER A 77 -7.37 -10.08 0.74
C SER A 77 -8.16 -10.86 -0.30
N LYS A 78 -9.18 -10.24 -0.90
CA LYS A 78 -10.13 -10.88 -1.80
C LYS A 78 -9.92 -10.54 -3.27
N ALA A 79 -9.37 -9.36 -3.57
CA ALA A 79 -9.22 -8.91 -4.93
C ALA A 79 -8.16 -9.72 -5.68
N LYS A 80 -8.44 -10.01 -6.95
CA LYS A 80 -7.44 -10.57 -7.86
C LYS A 80 -6.67 -9.41 -8.45
N VAL A 81 -5.38 -9.36 -8.15
CA VAL A 81 -4.50 -8.28 -8.59
C VAL A 81 -3.21 -8.85 -9.16
N LYS A 82 -2.61 -8.11 -10.09
CA LYS A 82 -1.30 -8.44 -10.63
C LYS A 82 -0.31 -7.39 -10.13
N VAL A 83 0.69 -7.81 -9.39
CA VAL A 83 1.74 -6.90 -8.91
C VAL A 83 2.67 -6.59 -10.06
N LEU A 84 2.84 -5.29 -10.37
CA LEU A 84 3.77 -4.80 -11.38
C LEU A 84 5.10 -4.38 -10.79
N GLY A 85 5.12 -3.96 -9.53
CA GLY A 85 6.35 -3.57 -8.88
C GLY A 85 6.15 -3.15 -7.43
N TYR A 86 7.26 -3.22 -6.69
CA TYR A 86 7.36 -2.72 -5.33
C TYR A 86 8.39 -1.60 -5.31
N TYR A 87 8.08 -0.50 -4.66
CA TYR A 87 8.97 0.66 -4.59
C TYR A 87 9.09 1.10 -3.14
N ASN A 88 10.31 1.08 -2.64
CA ASN A 88 10.63 1.55 -1.29
C ASN A 88 11.47 2.80 -1.42
N LEU A 89 10.93 3.91 -0.92
CA LEU A 89 11.49 5.24 -1.13
C LEU A 89 11.77 5.89 0.22
N THR A 90 12.88 6.60 0.31
CA THR A 90 13.22 7.37 1.50
C THR A 90 13.25 8.84 1.13
N SER A 91 12.57 9.69 1.90
CA SER A 91 12.61 11.14 1.65
C SER A 91 14.00 11.68 1.98
N ILE A 92 14.53 12.53 1.10
CA ILE A 92 15.77 13.25 1.34
C ILE A 92 15.55 14.74 1.49
N GLN A 93 14.37 15.21 1.09
CA GLN A 93 14.01 16.62 1.20
C GLN A 93 12.48 16.73 1.11
N GLN A 94 11.90 17.60 1.90
CA GLN A 94 10.48 17.91 1.84
C GLN A 94 10.31 19.42 1.89
N ILE A 95 9.61 19.95 0.88
CA ILE A 95 9.36 21.39 0.74
C ILE A 95 7.85 21.60 0.59
N GLY A 96 7.27 22.45 1.42
CA GLY A 96 5.82 22.73 1.38
C GLY A 96 4.95 21.97 2.35
#